data_3da19aa3dd4586f9ab82f43611cb7d66
#
_entry.id   3da19aa3dd4586f9ab82f43611cb7d66
#
_cell.length_a   1.000
_cell.length_b   1.000
_cell.length_c   1.000
_cell.angle_alpha   90.00
_cell.angle_beta   90.00
_cell.angle_gamma   90.00
#
_symmetry.space_group_name_H-M   'P 1'
#
loop_
_entity.id
_entity.type
_entity.pdbx_description
1 polymer ?
#
loop_
_entity_poly.entity_id
_entity_poly.type
_entity_poly.pdbx_seq_one_letter_code
_entity_poly.pdbx_strand_id
1 'polypeptide(L)'
;MTLFAPERFPDSVQPALQPNLDRLQDAFAEADLMAAVAALDTQTLRQLEACVLASDYVVDQLVRYPRLLLQLVDSGDLLSRYGNDRYRSALQTQLAGAQDEAALARVLRQFRRREMVRIIWRDSCGLADFQETVGDLSH
;
A
#
# COMPACT_ATOMS: atom_id res chain seq x y z
N MET A 1 2.13 -13.37 17.91
CA MET A 1 2.64 -13.71 16.57
C MET A 1 3.31 -12.48 15.98
N THR A 2 4.52 -12.65 15.47
CA THR A 2 5.29 -11.55 14.88
C THR A 2 5.17 -11.61 13.36
N LEU A 3 4.56 -10.56 12.77
CA LEU A 3 4.41 -10.46 11.30
C LEU A 3 5.72 -10.09 10.62
N PHE A 4 6.53 -9.27 11.29
CA PHE A 4 7.67 -8.61 10.69
C PHE A 4 8.98 -9.13 11.25
N ALA A 5 10.06 -8.95 10.47
CA ALA A 5 11.41 -9.38 10.83
C ALA A 5 12.38 -8.20 10.66
N PRO A 6 12.29 -7.17 11.53
CA PRO A 6 13.13 -5.98 11.40
C PRO A 6 14.62 -6.29 11.58
N GLU A 7 14.95 -7.41 12.21
CA GLU A 7 16.35 -7.85 12.40
C GLU A 7 17.06 -8.14 11.07
N ARG A 8 16.33 -8.26 9.98
CA ARG A 8 16.92 -8.42 8.64
C ARG A 8 17.52 -7.13 8.10
N PHE A 9 17.21 -6.00 8.71
CA PHE A 9 17.73 -4.69 8.32
C PHE A 9 18.92 -4.32 9.20
N PRO A 10 19.82 -3.43 8.71
CA PRO A 10 20.95 -2.98 9.52
C PRO A 10 20.48 -2.36 10.84
N ASP A 11 21.27 -2.54 11.89
CA ASP A 11 20.94 -2.02 13.22
C ASP A 11 20.72 -0.49 13.19
N SER A 12 21.41 0.20 12.30
CA SER A 12 21.30 1.67 12.18
C SER A 12 19.92 2.14 11.77
N VAL A 13 19.13 1.32 11.07
CA VAL A 13 17.80 1.71 10.60
C VAL A 13 16.67 1.12 11.44
N GLN A 14 16.96 0.14 12.31
CA GLN A 14 15.94 -0.50 13.13
C GLN A 14 15.19 0.47 14.05
N PRO A 15 15.85 1.48 14.68
CA PRO A 15 15.14 2.45 15.51
C PRO A 15 14.10 3.27 14.74
N ALA A 16 14.30 3.48 13.44
CA ALA A 16 13.31 4.18 12.60
C ALA A 16 12.22 3.22 12.12
N LEU A 17 12.57 1.96 11.87
CA LEU A 17 11.67 0.97 11.30
C LEU A 17 10.70 0.38 12.33
N GLN A 18 11.22 0.01 13.51
CA GLN A 18 10.47 -0.74 14.51
C GLN A 18 9.20 -0.03 14.98
N PRO A 19 9.22 1.27 15.33
CA PRO A 19 8.00 1.94 15.78
C PRO A 19 6.91 1.94 14.70
N ASN A 20 7.27 2.07 13.44
CA ASN A 20 6.30 2.08 12.35
C ASN A 20 5.72 0.68 12.10
N LEU A 21 6.53 -0.36 12.22
CA LEU A 21 6.02 -1.73 12.13
C LEU A 21 5.06 -2.03 13.29
N ASP A 22 5.35 -1.55 14.49
CA ASP A 22 4.47 -1.70 15.64
C ASP A 22 3.13 -0.99 15.42
N ARG A 23 3.16 0.22 14.86
CA ARG A 23 1.96 0.98 14.52
C ARG A 23 1.08 0.21 13.53
N LEU A 24 1.68 -0.36 12.51
CA LEU A 24 0.96 -1.14 11.50
C LEU A 24 0.34 -2.39 12.12
N GLN A 25 1.11 -3.11 12.93
CA GLN A 25 0.60 -4.33 13.55
C GLN A 25 -0.59 -4.02 14.46
N ASP A 26 -0.52 -2.94 15.24
CA ASP A 26 -1.63 -2.49 16.07
C ASP A 26 -2.86 -2.14 15.22
N ALA A 27 -2.66 -1.45 14.10
CA ALA A 27 -3.76 -1.08 13.19
C ALA A 27 -4.42 -2.32 12.59
N PHE A 28 -3.65 -3.32 12.18
CA PHE A 28 -4.20 -4.57 11.66
C PHE A 28 -4.97 -5.33 12.75
N ALA A 29 -4.46 -5.33 13.97
CA ALA A 29 -5.13 -5.99 15.10
C ALA A 29 -6.46 -5.31 15.40
N GLU A 30 -6.49 -3.98 15.43
CA GLU A 30 -7.72 -3.22 15.69
C GLU A 30 -8.78 -3.43 14.61
N ALA A 31 -8.34 -3.61 13.35
CA ALA A 31 -9.23 -3.85 12.23
C ALA A 31 -9.62 -5.32 12.07
N ASP A 32 -9.14 -6.20 12.96
CA ASP A 32 -9.34 -7.65 12.88
C ASP A 32 -8.80 -8.25 11.58
N LEU A 33 -7.63 -7.78 11.16
CA LEU A 33 -6.99 -8.21 9.92
C LEU A 33 -5.71 -9.02 10.14
N MET A 34 -5.33 -9.30 11.40
CA MET A 34 -4.07 -9.99 11.71
C MET A 34 -3.96 -11.34 11.00
N ALA A 35 -5.03 -12.14 11.02
CA ALA A 35 -5.01 -13.44 10.37
C ALA A 35 -4.84 -13.32 8.85
N ALA A 36 -5.54 -12.36 8.24
CA ALA A 36 -5.45 -12.14 6.79
C ALA A 36 -4.07 -11.65 6.38
N VAL A 37 -3.47 -10.75 7.14
CA VAL A 37 -2.13 -10.23 6.86
C VAL A 37 -1.08 -11.32 7.10
N ALA A 38 -1.23 -12.11 8.16
CA ALA A 38 -0.32 -13.21 8.47
C ALA A 38 -0.37 -14.31 7.39
N ALA A 39 -1.46 -14.41 6.66
CA ALA A 39 -1.62 -15.38 5.57
C ALA A 39 -0.93 -14.94 4.27
N LEU A 40 -0.48 -13.69 4.16
CA LEU A 40 0.27 -13.22 3.00
C LEU A 40 1.61 -13.96 2.91
N ASP A 41 2.14 -14.08 1.68
CA ASP A 41 3.42 -14.76 1.54
C ASP A 41 4.54 -13.92 2.18
N THR A 42 5.64 -14.59 2.50
CA THR A 42 6.78 -13.96 3.18
C THR A 42 7.39 -12.85 2.32
N GLN A 43 7.43 -13.03 1.01
CA GLN A 43 7.97 -12.01 0.11
C GLN A 43 7.17 -10.71 0.20
N THR A 44 5.84 -10.80 0.22
CA THR A 44 4.97 -9.63 0.34
C THR A 44 5.22 -8.91 1.67
N LEU A 45 5.35 -9.65 2.76
CA LEU A 45 5.63 -9.06 4.08
C LEU A 45 7.00 -8.38 4.10
N ARG A 46 8.02 -8.99 3.45
CA ARG A 46 9.36 -8.37 3.37
C ARG A 46 9.34 -7.11 2.50
N GLN A 47 8.55 -7.11 1.43
CA GLN A 47 8.34 -5.91 0.62
C GLN A 47 7.66 -4.80 1.40
N LEU A 48 6.68 -5.14 2.23
CA LEU A 48 6.01 -4.17 3.09
C LEU A 48 7.01 -3.51 4.04
N GLU A 49 7.88 -4.30 4.65
CA GLU A 49 8.92 -3.76 5.54
C GLU A 49 9.82 -2.76 4.81
N ALA A 50 10.26 -3.09 3.60
CA ALA A 50 11.08 -2.18 2.79
C ALA A 50 10.34 -0.88 2.48
N CYS A 51 9.06 -0.98 2.16
CA CYS A 51 8.21 0.16 1.86
C CYS A 51 8.01 1.05 3.11
N VAL A 52 7.83 0.44 4.26
CA VAL A 52 7.69 1.15 5.55
C VAL A 52 8.95 1.94 5.85
N LEU A 53 10.11 1.33 5.62
CA LEU A 53 11.39 2.02 5.84
C LEU A 53 11.56 3.20 4.88
N ALA A 54 11.08 3.06 3.65
CA ALA A 54 11.26 4.08 2.62
C ALA A 54 10.28 5.24 2.70
N SER A 55 9.10 5.05 3.31
CA SER A 55 8.03 6.05 3.22
C SER A 55 7.14 6.08 4.45
N ASP A 56 7.17 7.20 5.17
CA ASP A 56 6.22 7.45 6.25
C ASP A 56 4.79 7.63 5.72
N TYR A 57 4.65 8.11 4.48
CA TYR A 57 3.34 8.27 3.85
C TYR A 57 2.62 6.91 3.77
N VAL A 58 3.31 5.86 3.35
CA VAL A 58 2.74 4.51 3.26
C VAL A 58 2.29 4.03 4.64
N VAL A 59 3.13 4.24 5.66
CA VAL A 59 2.78 3.87 7.04
C VAL A 59 1.49 4.57 7.47
N ASP A 60 1.42 5.89 7.29
CA ASP A 60 0.26 6.68 7.70
C ASP A 60 -1.01 6.23 6.97
N GLN A 61 -0.91 5.95 5.68
CA GLN A 61 -2.06 5.52 4.90
C GLN A 61 -2.54 4.13 5.30
N LEU A 62 -1.62 3.19 5.54
CA LEU A 62 -2.00 1.84 5.94
C LEU A 62 -2.48 1.76 7.39
N VAL A 63 -1.98 2.62 8.28
CA VAL A 63 -2.50 2.72 9.65
C VAL A 63 -3.94 3.25 9.62
N ARG A 64 -4.20 4.24 8.80
CA ARG A 64 -5.53 4.85 8.68
C ARG A 64 -6.50 3.97 7.89
N TYR A 65 -6.02 3.26 6.87
CA TYR A 65 -6.83 2.42 5.98
C TYR A 65 -6.20 1.03 5.85
N PRO A 66 -6.24 0.21 6.91
CA PRO A 66 -5.49 -1.06 6.92
C PRO A 66 -5.97 -2.06 5.86
N ARG A 67 -7.23 -1.98 5.42
CA ARG A 67 -7.73 -2.88 4.37
C ARG A 67 -7.13 -2.59 3.01
N LEU A 68 -6.53 -1.41 2.82
CA LEU A 68 -5.90 -1.03 1.56
C LEU A 68 -4.79 -2.01 1.16
N LEU A 69 -4.01 -2.49 2.13
CA LEU A 69 -2.96 -3.48 1.85
C LEU A 69 -3.55 -4.74 1.20
N LEU A 70 -4.61 -5.27 1.79
CA LEU A 70 -5.22 -6.50 1.28
C LEU A 70 -5.86 -6.27 -0.08
N GLN A 71 -6.46 -5.11 -0.31
CA GLN A 71 -7.04 -4.76 -1.60
C GLN A 71 -5.97 -4.73 -2.69
N LEU A 72 -4.82 -4.14 -2.41
CA LEU A 72 -3.72 -4.07 -3.37
C LEU A 72 -3.13 -5.44 -3.67
N VAL A 73 -2.96 -6.29 -2.65
CA VAL A 73 -2.43 -7.64 -2.82
C VAL A 73 -3.42 -8.51 -3.61
N ASP A 74 -4.69 -8.49 -3.21
CA ASP A 74 -5.72 -9.34 -3.83
C ASP A 74 -5.97 -8.99 -5.29
N SER A 75 -5.85 -7.71 -5.65
CA SER A 75 -6.06 -7.27 -7.03
C SER A 75 -4.90 -7.59 -7.94
N GLY A 76 -3.71 -7.88 -7.39
CA GLY A 76 -2.49 -8.07 -8.15
C GLY A 76 -1.85 -6.78 -8.64
N ASP A 77 -2.35 -5.62 -8.22
CA ASP A 77 -1.86 -4.32 -8.72
C ASP A 77 -0.42 -4.04 -8.30
N LEU A 78 0.05 -4.62 -7.21
CA LEU A 78 1.44 -4.46 -6.80
C LEU A 78 2.41 -5.11 -7.78
N LEU A 79 1.96 -6.12 -8.53
CA LEU A 79 2.76 -6.79 -9.54
C LEU A 79 2.56 -6.19 -10.92
N SER A 80 1.60 -5.30 -11.09
CA SER A 80 1.24 -4.72 -12.38
C SER A 80 1.94 -3.38 -12.59
N ARG A 81 2.51 -3.21 -13.77
CA ARG A 81 3.23 -1.99 -14.14
C ARG A 81 2.31 -0.76 -14.18
N TYR A 82 1.12 -0.92 -14.76
CA TYR A 82 0.19 0.20 -15.00
C TYR A 82 -1.09 0.10 -14.21
N GLY A 83 -1.15 -0.79 -13.22
CA GLY A 83 -2.35 -1.03 -12.45
C GLY A 83 -3.25 -2.06 -13.13
N ASN A 84 -4.41 -2.29 -12.56
CA ASN A 84 -5.34 -3.32 -12.98
C ASN A 84 -6.49 -2.69 -13.76
N ASP A 85 -6.76 -3.19 -14.97
CA ASP A 85 -7.83 -2.68 -15.81
C ASP A 85 -9.21 -2.83 -15.16
N ARG A 86 -9.42 -3.90 -14.38
CA ARG A 86 -10.66 -4.07 -13.63
C ARG A 86 -10.87 -2.94 -12.63
N TYR A 87 -9.81 -2.54 -11.94
CA TYR A 87 -9.90 -1.44 -10.98
C TYR A 87 -10.20 -0.14 -11.68
N ARG A 88 -9.57 0.12 -12.82
CA ARG A 88 -9.83 1.33 -13.60
C ARG A 88 -11.27 1.37 -14.11
N SER A 89 -11.77 0.24 -14.57
CA SER A 89 -13.17 0.13 -15.02
C SER A 89 -14.14 0.38 -13.87
N ALA A 90 -13.87 -0.22 -12.70
CA ALA A 90 -14.69 0.00 -11.51
C ALA A 90 -14.65 1.46 -11.08
N LEU A 91 -13.48 2.10 -11.16
CA LEU A 91 -13.34 3.52 -10.84
C LEU A 91 -14.18 4.38 -11.78
N GLN A 92 -14.13 4.10 -13.09
CA GLN A 92 -14.94 4.85 -14.07
C GLN A 92 -16.42 4.73 -13.76
N THR A 93 -16.87 3.54 -13.38
CA THR A 93 -18.26 3.31 -12.99
C THR A 93 -18.62 4.12 -11.74
N GLN A 94 -17.74 4.14 -10.74
CA GLN A 94 -17.96 4.91 -9.52
C GLN A 94 -18.00 6.42 -9.80
N LEU A 95 -17.12 6.91 -10.68
CA LEU A 95 -17.11 8.32 -11.06
C LEU A 95 -18.37 8.72 -11.80
N ALA A 96 -18.84 7.86 -12.71
CA ALA A 96 -20.07 8.10 -13.45
C ALA A 96 -21.30 8.09 -12.53
N GLY A 97 -21.27 7.29 -11.46
CA GLY A 97 -22.36 7.20 -10.50
C GLY A 97 -22.30 8.22 -9.37
N ALA A 98 -21.25 9.06 -9.31
CA ALA A 98 -21.12 10.06 -8.26
C ALA A 98 -22.20 11.15 -8.45
N GLN A 99 -23.01 11.37 -7.41
CA GLN A 99 -24.17 12.23 -7.51
C GLN A 99 -23.87 13.69 -7.17
N ASP A 100 -22.75 13.96 -6.50
CA ASP A 100 -22.37 15.32 -6.13
C ASP A 100 -20.84 15.46 -6.08
N GLU A 101 -20.38 16.69 -5.87
CA GLU A 101 -18.95 16.99 -5.80
C GLU A 101 -18.26 16.28 -4.63
N ALA A 102 -18.94 16.14 -3.50
CA ALA A 102 -18.38 15.48 -2.32
C ALA A 102 -18.14 13.99 -2.60
N ALA A 103 -19.09 13.32 -3.25
CA ALA A 103 -18.93 11.91 -3.63
C ALA A 103 -17.81 11.74 -4.65
N LEU A 104 -17.75 12.62 -5.65
CA LEU A 104 -16.69 12.61 -6.67
C LEU A 104 -15.32 12.80 -6.02
N ALA A 105 -15.18 13.79 -5.15
CA ALA A 105 -13.93 14.08 -4.48
C ALA A 105 -13.46 12.90 -3.62
N ARG A 106 -14.39 12.20 -2.95
CA ARG A 106 -14.08 11.04 -2.14
C ARG A 106 -13.52 9.89 -2.98
N VAL A 107 -14.16 9.60 -4.11
CA VAL A 107 -13.71 8.55 -5.03
C VAL A 107 -12.32 8.87 -5.56
N LEU A 108 -12.08 10.11 -5.96
CA LEU A 108 -10.78 10.54 -6.47
C LEU A 108 -9.69 10.46 -5.40
N ARG A 109 -9.99 10.83 -4.15
CA ARG A 109 -9.03 10.73 -3.05
C ARG A 109 -8.68 9.28 -2.75
N GLN A 110 -9.65 8.36 -2.78
CA GLN A 110 -9.40 6.94 -2.56
C GLN A 110 -8.53 6.37 -3.66
N PHE A 111 -8.81 6.72 -4.92
CA PHE A 111 -8.01 6.30 -6.06
C PHE A 111 -6.57 6.80 -5.93
N ARG A 112 -6.41 8.09 -5.64
CA ARG A 112 -5.09 8.70 -5.53
C ARG A 112 -4.27 8.05 -4.41
N ARG A 113 -4.89 7.80 -3.25
CA ARG A 113 -4.23 7.12 -2.13
C ARG A 113 -3.72 5.74 -2.55
N ARG A 114 -4.59 4.97 -3.19
CA ARG A 114 -4.26 3.63 -3.66
C ARG A 114 -3.09 3.65 -4.64
N GLU A 115 -3.16 4.54 -5.61
CA GLU A 115 -2.10 4.65 -6.63
C GLU A 115 -0.77 5.12 -6.03
N MET A 116 -0.79 6.06 -5.10
CA MET A 116 0.44 6.53 -4.47
C MET A 116 1.10 5.43 -3.65
N VAL A 117 0.33 4.65 -2.89
CA VAL A 117 0.88 3.52 -2.14
C VAL A 117 1.46 2.48 -3.11
N ARG A 118 0.73 2.17 -4.20
CA ARG A 118 1.20 1.21 -5.21
C ARG A 118 2.52 1.66 -5.83
N ILE A 119 2.61 2.93 -6.23
CA ILE A 119 3.81 3.47 -6.88
C ILE A 119 5.01 3.43 -5.93
N ILE A 120 4.83 3.87 -4.69
CA ILE A 120 5.90 3.88 -3.70
C ILE A 120 6.35 2.44 -3.39
N TRP A 121 5.41 1.51 -3.28
CA TRP A 121 5.72 0.10 -3.05
C TRP A 121 6.60 -0.46 -4.17
N ARG A 122 6.18 -0.26 -5.43
CA ARG A 122 6.92 -0.78 -6.58
C ARG A 122 8.31 -0.16 -6.68
N ASP A 123 8.42 1.14 -6.44
CA ASP A 123 9.71 1.83 -6.46
C ASP A 123 10.62 1.34 -5.33
N SER A 124 10.11 1.24 -4.11
CA SER A 124 10.88 0.85 -2.94
C SER A 124 11.37 -0.59 -3.00
N CYS A 125 10.63 -1.46 -3.69
CA CYS A 125 10.94 -2.89 -3.80
C CYS A 125 11.68 -3.24 -5.09
N GLY A 126 12.02 -2.24 -5.93
CA GLY A 126 12.71 -2.47 -7.20
C GLY A 126 11.84 -3.13 -8.25
N LEU A 127 10.51 -3.04 -8.12
CA LEU A 127 9.57 -3.62 -9.09
C LEU A 127 9.31 -2.70 -10.28
N ALA A 128 9.65 -1.40 -10.16
CA ALA A 128 9.45 -0.41 -11.20
C ALA A 128 10.79 0.15 -11.65
N ASP A 129 10.92 0.48 -12.94
CA ASP A 129 12.07 1.23 -13.42
C ASP A 129 11.80 2.75 -13.31
N PHE A 130 12.82 3.55 -13.58
CA PHE A 130 12.70 5.01 -13.43
C PHE A 130 11.61 5.58 -14.35
N GLN A 131 11.54 5.11 -15.58
CA GLN A 131 10.56 5.61 -16.55
C GLN A 131 9.13 5.25 -16.13
N GLU A 132 8.93 4.05 -15.61
CA GLU A 132 7.64 3.62 -15.11
C GLU A 132 7.18 4.51 -13.95
N THR A 133 8.05 4.76 -12.97
CA THR A 133 7.74 5.57 -11.80
C THR A 133 7.40 7.00 -12.21
N VAL A 134 8.19 7.60 -13.08
CA VAL A 134 7.94 8.97 -13.57
C VAL A 134 6.64 9.01 -14.36
N GLY A 135 6.39 8.02 -15.21
CA GLY A 135 5.15 7.93 -15.98
C GLY A 135 3.93 7.84 -15.10
N ASP A 136 3.98 6.99 -14.08
CA ASP A 136 2.87 6.83 -13.13
C ASP A 136 2.60 8.12 -12.34
N LEU A 137 3.64 8.81 -11.92
CA LEU A 137 3.50 10.06 -11.18
C LEU A 137 3.00 11.21 -12.06
N SER A 138 3.20 11.13 -13.37
CA SER A 138 2.74 12.15 -14.31
C SER A 138 1.25 12.04 -14.64
N HIS A 139 0.64 10.93 -14.31
CA HIS A 139 -0.78 10.71 -14.50
C HIS A 139 -1.56 11.05 -13.22
#